data_aa1830240a29062e3539e2d2bd2af14b
#
_entry.id   aa1830240a29062e3539e2d2bd2af14b
#
_cell.length_a   1.000
_cell.length_b   1.000
_cell.length_c   1.000
_cell.angle_alpha   90.00
_cell.angle_beta   90.00
_cell.angle_gamma   90.00
#
_symmetry.space_group_name_H-M   'P 1'
#
loop_
_entity.id
_entity.type
_entity.pdbx_description
1 polymer ?
#
loop_
_entity_poly.entity_id
_entity_poly.type
_entity_poly.pdbx_seq_one_letter_code
_entity_poly.pdbx_strand_id
1 'polypeptide(L)'
;MGLILSAVTFGGVMKWIGFIAIALLCLMFMIVVHEFGHFVVGRLLGFKVDEFAVGFGPAIFKYTSKKSGVIFSLRCLPLGGFCGFHGENDEEDKPLTKDNFNFHKPWKRILVFIAGAGFNLLSAVVLCTIFFMAYGDMMPKVLMTYQFENGIEQNLQEGDLIIAVDGKSLYSTAVPNDLANRIQKHSDKMNVTIIRDGDKQDIVIYIGDYLSTNAENQVIESRGLGISITYEEYRFGFIESLGRSFVFIFKLFGTIFTSIGAVITGALGVGEAMGGTVTAIQQIAMVSQIGFRGVLFAVCALSANIAIMNLLPIPALDGAHVVFTTIEWVRGKPLNRKVENIIHTIGLICLFALAIILDVVHFVS
;
A
#
# COMPACT_ATOMS: atom_id res chain seq x y z
N MET A 1 -9.73 -25.82 -3.80
CA MET A 1 -10.43 -26.97 -3.17
C MET A 1 -9.88 -27.35 -1.80
N GLY A 2 -8.57 -27.36 -1.55
CA GLY A 2 -7.99 -27.67 -0.24
C GLY A 2 -8.33 -26.67 0.89
N LEU A 3 -8.46 -25.38 0.60
CA LEU A 3 -8.82 -24.33 1.57
C LEU A 3 -10.29 -24.42 2.01
N ILE A 4 -11.18 -24.85 1.16
CA ILE A 4 -12.62 -25.01 1.50
C ILE A 4 -12.82 -26.24 2.39
N LEU A 5 -12.05 -27.32 2.20
CA LEU A 5 -12.15 -28.51 3.07
C LEU A 5 -11.61 -28.27 4.48
N SER A 6 -10.61 -27.40 4.68
CA SER A 6 -10.10 -27.09 6.03
C SER A 6 -11.05 -26.20 6.85
N ALA A 7 -11.95 -25.48 6.19
CA ALA A 7 -12.96 -24.63 6.84
C ALA A 7 -14.13 -25.46 7.43
N VAL A 8 -14.30 -26.72 7.03
CA VAL A 8 -15.44 -27.57 7.46
C VAL A 8 -15.25 -28.11 8.89
N THR A 9 -14.06 -28.00 9.47
CA THR A 9 -13.83 -28.37 10.88
C THR A 9 -14.08 -27.16 11.80
N PHE A 10 -14.64 -27.39 13.00
CA PHE A 10 -14.84 -26.32 14.01
C PHE A 10 -13.55 -25.51 14.25
N GLY A 11 -12.40 -26.18 14.30
CA GLY A 11 -11.08 -25.53 14.43
C GLY A 11 -10.70 -24.66 13.22
N GLY A 12 -11.10 -25.07 12.01
CA GLY A 12 -10.90 -24.28 10.79
C GLY A 12 -11.74 -23.01 10.78
N VAL A 13 -13.02 -23.10 11.15
CA VAL A 13 -13.93 -21.96 11.26
C VAL A 13 -13.41 -20.93 12.28
N MET A 14 -12.96 -21.39 13.45
CA MET A 14 -12.41 -20.49 14.48
C MET A 14 -11.14 -19.78 14.04
N LYS A 15 -10.25 -20.45 13.28
CA LYS A 15 -9.06 -19.81 12.70
C LYS A 15 -9.45 -18.71 11.68
N TRP A 16 -10.41 -18.99 10.82
CA TRP A 16 -10.88 -18.00 9.84
C TRP A 16 -11.53 -16.78 10.51
N ILE A 17 -12.33 -16.98 11.55
CA ILE A 17 -12.88 -15.88 12.36
C ILE A 17 -11.74 -15.03 12.95
N GLY A 18 -10.68 -15.67 13.47
CA GLY A 18 -9.51 -14.96 13.99
C GLY A 18 -8.80 -14.11 12.90
N PHE A 19 -8.58 -14.66 11.71
CA PHE A 19 -7.94 -13.92 10.61
C PHE A 19 -8.80 -12.76 10.11
N ILE A 20 -10.11 -12.94 10.00
CA ILE A 20 -11.06 -11.87 9.65
C ILE A 20 -11.03 -10.77 10.72
N ALA A 21 -11.00 -11.13 12.00
CA ALA A 21 -10.88 -10.16 13.09
C ALA A 21 -9.56 -9.36 12.99
N ILE A 22 -8.44 -10.02 12.70
CA ILE A 22 -7.15 -9.34 12.44
C ILE A 22 -7.27 -8.39 11.25
N ALA A 23 -7.87 -8.82 10.14
CA ALA A 23 -8.05 -7.98 8.96
C ALA A 23 -8.87 -6.72 9.28
N LEU A 24 -9.97 -6.87 10.02
CA LEU A 24 -10.81 -5.74 10.46
C LEU A 24 -10.05 -4.79 11.39
N LEU A 25 -9.24 -5.33 12.32
CA LEU A 25 -8.38 -4.51 13.19
C LEU A 25 -7.33 -3.73 12.40
N CYS A 26 -6.72 -4.35 11.39
CA CYS A 26 -5.76 -3.67 10.49
C CYS A 26 -6.44 -2.52 9.73
N LEU A 27 -7.62 -2.77 9.15
CA LEU A 27 -8.40 -1.74 8.46
C LEU A 27 -8.77 -0.60 9.42
N MET A 28 -9.27 -0.92 10.60
CA MET A 28 -9.62 0.08 11.62
C MET A 28 -8.40 0.91 12.03
N PHE A 29 -7.24 0.28 12.23
CA PHE A 29 -6.00 0.99 12.55
C PHE A 29 -5.65 2.02 11.48
N MET A 30 -5.70 1.65 10.20
CA MET A 30 -5.37 2.55 9.09
C MET A 30 -6.36 3.71 8.97
N ILE A 31 -7.65 3.47 9.22
CA ILE A 31 -8.68 4.50 9.24
C ILE A 31 -8.42 5.47 10.39
N VAL A 32 -8.11 4.96 11.58
CA VAL A 32 -7.79 5.81 12.75
C VAL A 32 -6.56 6.69 12.47
N VAL A 33 -5.52 6.15 11.84
CA VAL A 33 -4.32 6.92 11.44
C VAL A 33 -4.70 8.02 10.44
N HIS A 34 -5.55 7.71 9.48
CA HIS A 34 -6.06 8.67 8.50
C HIS A 34 -6.81 9.83 9.17
N GLU A 35 -7.83 9.51 9.97
CA GLU A 35 -8.63 10.51 10.68
C GLU A 35 -7.78 11.33 11.67
N PHE A 36 -6.78 10.66 12.28
CA PHE A 36 -5.84 11.33 13.17
C PHE A 36 -4.99 12.37 12.44
N GLY A 37 -4.69 12.16 11.15
CA GLY A 37 -4.03 13.15 10.30
C GLY A 37 -4.86 14.43 10.17
N HIS A 38 -6.14 14.32 9.82
CA HIS A 38 -7.08 15.45 9.78
C HIS A 38 -7.16 16.16 11.13
N PHE A 39 -7.32 15.39 12.19
CA PHE A 39 -7.40 15.91 13.55
C PHE A 39 -6.17 16.73 13.95
N VAL A 40 -4.97 16.18 13.79
CA VAL A 40 -3.72 16.82 14.20
C VAL A 40 -3.49 18.09 13.40
N VAL A 41 -3.54 18.02 12.08
CA VAL A 41 -3.27 19.17 11.21
C VAL A 41 -4.37 20.22 11.35
N GLY A 42 -5.63 19.82 11.45
CA GLY A 42 -6.74 20.73 11.71
C GLY A 42 -6.53 21.51 13.01
N ARG A 43 -6.21 20.83 14.10
CA ARG A 43 -5.94 21.47 15.39
C ARG A 43 -4.72 22.41 15.33
N LEU A 44 -3.64 22.02 14.66
CA LEU A 44 -2.44 22.86 14.51
C LEU A 44 -2.70 24.13 13.69
N LEU A 45 -3.61 24.05 12.69
CA LEU A 45 -3.98 25.20 11.85
C LEU A 45 -5.09 26.06 12.46
N GLY A 46 -5.59 25.71 13.66
CA GLY A 46 -6.56 26.48 14.41
C GLY A 46 -8.02 26.16 14.11
N PHE A 47 -8.31 25.03 13.47
CA PHE A 47 -9.69 24.59 13.26
C PHE A 47 -10.30 24.04 14.56
N LYS A 48 -11.59 24.30 14.73
CA LYS A 48 -12.39 23.72 15.81
C LYS A 48 -12.90 22.34 15.38
N VAL A 49 -12.52 21.31 16.14
CA VAL A 49 -12.99 19.93 15.94
C VAL A 49 -14.11 19.67 16.95
N ASP A 50 -15.26 19.24 16.45
CA ASP A 50 -16.41 18.89 17.29
C ASP A 50 -16.34 17.43 17.73
N GLU A 51 -16.07 16.51 16.83
CA GLU A 51 -16.02 15.08 17.13
C GLU A 51 -14.87 14.38 16.37
N PHE A 52 -14.21 13.46 17.05
CA PHE A 52 -13.31 12.45 16.48
C PHE A 52 -13.92 11.08 16.74
N ALA A 53 -14.39 10.43 15.69
CA ALA A 53 -15.13 9.18 15.79
C ALA A 53 -14.39 8.02 15.13
N VAL A 54 -14.34 6.88 15.81
CA VAL A 54 -13.87 5.60 15.27
C VAL A 54 -15.10 4.70 15.05
N GLY A 55 -15.33 4.30 13.80
CA GLY A 55 -16.50 3.52 13.41
C GLY A 55 -17.71 4.37 13.02
N PHE A 56 -18.78 3.69 12.60
CA PHE A 56 -20.10 4.27 12.26
C PHE A 56 -21.21 3.74 13.16
N GLY A 57 -22.38 4.40 13.08
CA GLY A 57 -23.58 4.03 13.82
C GLY A 57 -23.63 4.61 15.23
N PRO A 58 -24.45 4.04 16.12
CA PRO A 58 -24.58 4.50 17.51
C PRO A 58 -23.25 4.40 18.28
N ALA A 59 -22.97 5.40 19.12
CA ALA A 59 -21.75 5.38 19.92
C ALA A 59 -21.90 4.41 21.09
N ILE A 60 -20.95 3.49 21.21
CA ILE A 60 -20.78 2.59 22.36
C ILE A 60 -20.12 3.34 23.52
N PHE A 61 -19.15 4.19 23.21
CA PHE A 61 -18.42 4.99 24.16
C PHE A 61 -18.25 6.41 23.67
N LYS A 62 -18.45 7.41 24.57
CA LYS A 62 -18.22 8.82 24.31
C LYS A 62 -17.43 9.46 25.46
N TYR A 63 -16.40 10.22 25.12
CA TYR A 63 -15.64 11.01 26.06
C TYR A 63 -15.48 12.44 25.53
N THR A 64 -15.92 13.44 26.30
CA THR A 64 -15.72 14.84 25.95
C THR A 64 -14.52 15.41 26.69
N SER A 65 -13.54 15.87 25.94
CA SER A 65 -12.32 16.48 26.50
C SER A 65 -12.65 17.79 27.20
N LYS A 66 -12.37 17.89 28.49
CA LYS A 66 -12.61 19.11 29.29
C LYS A 66 -11.77 20.30 28.84
N LYS A 67 -10.60 20.05 28.19
CA LYS A 67 -9.68 21.11 27.72
C LYS A 67 -10.05 21.65 26.34
N SER A 68 -10.48 20.78 25.43
CA SER A 68 -10.68 21.13 24.02
C SER A 68 -12.14 21.14 23.59
N GLY A 69 -13.06 20.57 24.39
CA GLY A 69 -14.46 20.37 24.03
C GLY A 69 -14.67 19.28 22.98
N VAL A 70 -13.62 18.66 22.42
CA VAL A 70 -13.74 17.62 21.41
C VAL A 70 -14.39 16.38 22.00
N ILE A 71 -15.35 15.81 21.29
CA ILE A 71 -15.98 14.54 21.61
C ILE A 71 -15.16 13.42 20.94
N PHE A 72 -14.63 12.50 21.72
CA PHE A 72 -14.03 11.25 21.22
C PHE A 72 -15.06 10.15 21.36
N SER A 73 -15.40 9.47 20.26
CA SER A 73 -16.40 8.42 20.26
C SER A 73 -15.92 7.13 19.59
N LEU A 74 -16.29 6.00 20.19
CA LEU A 74 -16.18 4.68 19.59
C LEU A 74 -17.60 4.21 19.23
N ARG A 75 -17.79 3.81 17.99
CA ARG A 75 -19.10 3.46 17.43
C ARG A 75 -19.19 1.96 17.14
N CYS A 76 -20.42 1.43 17.03
CA CYS A 76 -20.68 -0.01 16.99
C CYS A 76 -20.20 -0.72 15.72
N LEU A 77 -20.10 -0.03 14.58
CA LEU A 77 -19.61 -0.62 13.34
C LEU A 77 -18.14 -0.24 13.14
N PRO A 78 -17.17 -1.17 13.24
CA PRO A 78 -15.74 -0.89 13.15
C PRO A 78 -15.28 -0.69 11.69
N LEU A 79 -16.13 -0.11 10.87
CA LEU A 79 -15.89 0.19 9.45
C LEU A 79 -15.96 1.71 9.27
N GLY A 80 -14.79 2.33 9.11
CA GLY A 80 -14.71 3.77 8.90
C GLY A 80 -14.42 4.58 10.17
N GLY A 81 -14.49 5.88 10.05
CA GLY A 81 -14.31 6.89 11.07
C GLY A 81 -14.58 8.26 10.49
N PHE A 82 -14.53 9.30 11.31
CA PHE A 82 -14.55 10.67 10.82
C PHE A 82 -13.96 11.65 11.85
N CYS A 83 -13.40 12.73 11.34
CA CYS A 83 -13.02 13.90 12.10
C CYS A 83 -13.94 15.06 11.70
N GLY A 84 -14.98 15.33 12.49
CA GLY A 84 -15.96 16.37 12.20
C GLY A 84 -15.48 17.75 12.62
N PHE A 85 -15.35 18.67 11.68
CA PHE A 85 -15.03 20.07 11.94
C PHE A 85 -16.28 20.92 12.12
N HIS A 86 -16.19 21.92 12.98
CA HIS A 86 -17.31 22.80 13.29
C HIS A 86 -17.81 23.54 12.04
N GLY A 87 -19.09 23.42 11.75
CA GLY A 87 -19.75 24.11 10.63
C GLY A 87 -19.25 23.69 9.25
N GLU A 88 -18.63 22.53 9.11
CA GLU A 88 -18.16 22.01 7.81
C GLU A 88 -19.32 21.76 6.84
N ASN A 89 -20.41 21.21 7.34
CA ASN A 89 -21.62 20.87 6.59
C ASN A 89 -22.77 21.89 6.77
N ASP A 90 -22.48 23.07 7.36
CA ASP A 90 -23.51 24.09 7.54
C ASP A 90 -23.98 24.63 6.19
N GLU A 91 -25.30 24.83 6.06
CA GLU A 91 -25.94 25.43 4.88
C GLU A 91 -25.49 26.87 4.67
N GLU A 92 -25.48 27.32 3.41
CA GLU A 92 -25.04 28.67 3.00
C GLU A 92 -25.77 29.82 3.68
N ASP A 93 -26.98 29.56 4.20
CA ASP A 93 -27.87 30.57 4.81
C ASP A 93 -27.46 30.94 6.25
N LYS A 94 -26.51 30.23 6.87
CA LYS A 94 -26.02 30.54 8.21
C LYS A 94 -24.82 31.48 8.15
N PRO A 95 -24.75 32.52 9.03
CA PRO A 95 -23.60 33.42 9.07
C PRO A 95 -22.34 32.65 9.46
N LEU A 96 -21.30 32.75 8.64
CA LEU A 96 -19.99 32.14 8.92
C LEU A 96 -19.37 32.79 10.16
N THR A 97 -19.09 32.01 11.17
CA THR A 97 -18.35 32.41 12.36
C THR A 97 -16.87 32.02 12.22
N LYS A 98 -16.01 32.60 13.06
CA LYS A 98 -14.57 32.28 13.06
C LYS A 98 -14.28 30.80 13.36
N ASP A 99 -15.20 30.10 13.99
CA ASP A 99 -15.08 28.71 14.38
C ASP A 99 -15.43 27.74 13.23
N ASN A 100 -16.16 28.24 12.19
CA ASN A 100 -16.58 27.40 11.07
C ASN A 100 -15.39 27.00 10.20
N PHE A 101 -15.38 25.74 9.77
CA PHE A 101 -14.37 25.19 8.86
C PHE A 101 -14.23 26.04 7.59
N ASN A 102 -15.35 26.45 7.02
CA ASN A 102 -15.39 27.21 5.77
C ASN A 102 -14.99 28.69 5.91
N PHE A 103 -14.83 29.20 7.13
CA PHE A 103 -14.29 30.55 7.39
C PHE A 103 -12.77 30.61 7.15
N HIS A 104 -12.08 29.50 7.30
CA HIS A 104 -10.63 29.46 7.15
C HIS A 104 -10.19 29.59 5.68
N LYS A 105 -8.97 30.13 5.49
CA LYS A 105 -8.38 30.30 4.14
C LYS A 105 -8.30 28.94 3.40
N PRO A 106 -8.56 28.92 2.07
CA PRO A 106 -8.59 27.67 1.30
C PRO A 106 -7.34 26.80 1.43
N TRP A 107 -6.13 27.40 1.44
CA TRP A 107 -4.91 26.64 1.60
C TRP A 107 -4.83 25.85 2.91
N LYS A 108 -5.40 26.39 4.01
CA LYS A 108 -5.47 25.67 5.30
C LYS A 108 -6.39 24.44 5.20
N ARG A 109 -7.57 24.61 4.53
CA ARG A 109 -8.52 23.53 4.31
C ARG A 109 -7.91 22.43 3.44
N ILE A 110 -7.19 22.81 2.37
CA ILE A 110 -6.44 21.88 1.52
C ILE A 110 -5.43 21.06 2.35
N LEU A 111 -4.65 21.71 3.23
CA LEU A 111 -3.72 20.99 4.09
C LEU A 111 -4.41 20.02 5.05
N VAL A 112 -5.59 20.37 5.57
CA VAL A 112 -6.39 19.43 6.39
C VAL A 112 -6.82 18.23 5.55
N PHE A 113 -7.36 18.42 4.34
CA PHE A 113 -7.79 17.31 3.49
C PHE A 113 -6.64 16.39 3.07
N ILE A 114 -5.46 16.94 2.76
CA ILE A 114 -4.29 16.13 2.42
C ILE A 114 -3.72 15.40 3.64
N ALA A 115 -3.97 15.89 4.85
CA ALA A 115 -3.33 15.37 6.05
C ALA A 115 -3.70 13.92 6.37
N GLY A 116 -4.94 13.50 6.12
CA GLY A 116 -5.37 12.12 6.31
C GLY A 116 -4.51 11.16 5.49
N ALA A 117 -4.45 11.39 4.17
CA ALA A 117 -3.61 10.62 3.26
C ALA A 117 -2.11 10.74 3.61
N GLY A 118 -1.65 11.93 4.03
CA GLY A 118 -0.28 12.17 4.46
C GLY A 118 0.14 11.34 5.66
N PHE A 119 -0.74 11.19 6.66
CA PHE A 119 -0.48 10.36 7.83
C PHE A 119 -0.47 8.87 7.51
N ASN A 120 -1.34 8.41 6.61
CA ASN A 120 -1.29 7.05 6.10
C ASN A 120 0.01 6.78 5.34
N LEU A 121 0.46 7.71 4.50
CA LEU A 121 1.74 7.59 3.79
C LEU A 121 2.92 7.54 4.78
N LEU A 122 2.93 8.42 5.78
CA LEU A 122 3.95 8.43 6.82
C LEU A 122 3.96 7.09 7.59
N SER A 123 2.78 6.59 7.98
CA SER A 123 2.67 5.30 8.66
C SER A 123 3.16 4.14 7.79
N ALA A 124 2.85 4.16 6.48
CA ALA A 124 3.36 3.17 5.54
C ALA A 124 4.88 3.19 5.49
N VAL A 125 5.53 4.36 5.39
CA VAL A 125 6.99 4.48 5.40
C VAL A 125 7.58 3.90 6.69
N VAL A 126 7.03 4.28 7.86
CA VAL A 126 7.52 3.80 9.16
C VAL A 126 7.37 2.28 9.28
N LEU A 127 6.19 1.75 8.98
CA LEU A 127 5.90 0.32 9.10
C LEU A 127 6.69 -0.51 8.09
N CYS A 128 6.84 -0.06 6.83
CA CYS A 128 7.69 -0.71 5.84
C CYS A 128 9.15 -0.70 6.25
N THR A 129 9.65 0.39 6.85
CA THR A 129 11.02 0.45 7.37
C THR A 129 11.22 -0.59 8.46
N ILE A 130 10.28 -0.69 9.42
CA ILE A 130 10.29 -1.72 10.46
C ILE A 130 10.25 -3.13 9.84
N PHE A 131 9.41 -3.32 8.79
CA PHE A 131 9.31 -4.59 8.10
C PHE A 131 10.65 -5.01 7.47
N PHE A 132 11.29 -4.12 6.69
CA PHE A 132 12.58 -4.45 6.04
C PHE A 132 13.72 -4.60 7.04
N MET A 133 13.69 -3.92 8.18
CA MET A 133 14.65 -4.14 9.27
C MET A 133 14.47 -5.51 9.96
N ALA A 134 13.22 -5.87 10.22
CA ALA A 134 12.89 -7.08 10.99
C ALA A 134 13.00 -8.35 10.14
N TYR A 135 12.50 -8.30 8.90
CA TYR A 135 12.35 -9.45 8.00
C TYR A 135 13.23 -9.38 6.76
N GLY A 136 13.74 -8.20 6.43
CA GLY A 136 14.57 -8.03 5.23
C GLY A 136 13.79 -8.00 3.93
N ASP A 137 14.55 -8.19 2.84
CA ASP A 137 14.02 -8.34 1.48
C ASP A 137 14.48 -9.68 0.90
N MET A 138 13.76 -10.23 -0.06
CA MET A 138 14.05 -11.51 -0.69
C MET A 138 15.16 -11.31 -1.73
N MET A 139 16.40 -11.71 -1.41
CA MET A 139 17.54 -11.54 -2.30
C MET A 139 17.83 -12.83 -3.07
N PRO A 140 18.24 -12.73 -4.36
CA PRO A 140 18.67 -13.88 -5.14
C PRO A 140 19.91 -14.52 -4.53
N LYS A 141 19.83 -15.82 -4.23
CA LYS A 141 20.93 -16.65 -3.74
C LYS A 141 21.29 -17.68 -4.80
N VAL A 142 22.57 -17.79 -5.09
CA VAL A 142 23.09 -18.76 -6.04
C VAL A 142 22.99 -20.18 -5.45
N LEU A 143 22.29 -21.06 -6.15
CA LEU A 143 22.16 -22.49 -5.81
C LEU A 143 23.25 -23.33 -6.47
N MET A 144 23.49 -23.05 -7.77
CA MET A 144 24.50 -23.72 -8.56
C MET A 144 24.96 -22.84 -9.71
N THR A 145 26.12 -23.11 -10.23
CA THR A 145 26.67 -22.45 -11.41
C THR A 145 26.78 -23.44 -12.57
N TYR A 146 26.55 -22.98 -13.79
CA TYR A 146 26.70 -23.71 -15.03
C TYR A 146 27.97 -23.25 -15.73
N GLN A 147 28.63 -24.16 -16.45
CA GLN A 147 29.78 -23.79 -17.27
C GLN A 147 29.31 -23.11 -18.56
N PHE A 148 29.99 -22.03 -18.93
CA PHE A 148 29.79 -21.39 -20.21
C PHE A 148 30.42 -22.19 -21.35
N GLU A 149 29.81 -22.16 -22.53
CA GLU A 149 30.35 -22.85 -23.72
C GLU A 149 31.69 -22.35 -24.17
N ASN A 150 32.01 -21.09 -23.92
CA ASN A 150 33.32 -20.49 -24.23
C ASN A 150 34.40 -20.79 -23.19
N GLY A 151 34.12 -21.63 -22.18
CA GLY A 151 35.08 -22.03 -21.14
C GLY A 151 35.42 -20.97 -20.10
N ILE A 152 34.75 -19.80 -20.11
CA ILE A 152 34.91 -18.78 -19.05
C ILE A 152 34.24 -19.31 -17.77
N GLU A 153 34.97 -19.27 -16.66
CA GLU A 153 34.43 -19.61 -15.35
C GLU A 153 33.67 -18.40 -14.76
N GLN A 154 32.50 -18.65 -14.18
CA GLN A 154 31.75 -17.63 -13.46
C GLN A 154 32.41 -17.32 -12.12
N ASN A 155 32.53 -16.03 -11.78
CA ASN A 155 33.06 -15.59 -10.49
C ASN A 155 32.08 -15.78 -9.32
N LEU A 156 30.82 -16.10 -9.60
CA LEU A 156 29.82 -16.45 -8.59
C LEU A 156 30.07 -17.88 -8.07
N GLN A 157 29.77 -18.08 -6.80
CA GLN A 157 29.86 -19.38 -6.13
C GLN A 157 28.49 -19.74 -5.51
N GLU A 158 28.30 -21.02 -5.27
CA GLU A 158 27.15 -21.50 -4.52
C GLU A 158 27.10 -20.85 -3.14
N GLY A 159 25.91 -20.35 -2.76
CA GLY A 159 25.70 -19.64 -1.51
C GLY A 159 25.82 -18.12 -1.61
N ASP A 160 26.36 -17.56 -2.67
CA ASP A 160 26.45 -16.11 -2.88
C ASP A 160 25.06 -15.47 -2.92
N LEU A 161 24.88 -14.39 -2.16
CA LEU A 161 23.67 -13.61 -2.13
C LEU A 161 23.86 -12.32 -2.93
N ILE A 162 23.14 -12.12 -4.02
CA ILE A 162 23.30 -10.94 -4.88
C ILE A 162 22.40 -9.82 -4.34
N ILE A 163 23.02 -8.71 -3.89
CA ILE A 163 22.30 -7.59 -3.26
C ILE A 163 22.27 -6.32 -4.10
N ALA A 164 23.18 -6.15 -5.06
CA ALA A 164 23.19 -4.99 -5.94
C ALA A 164 23.78 -5.34 -7.31
N VAL A 165 23.44 -4.53 -8.31
CA VAL A 165 23.99 -4.56 -9.68
C VAL A 165 24.41 -3.16 -10.04
N ASP A 166 25.67 -2.99 -10.54
CA ASP A 166 26.27 -1.71 -10.91
C ASP A 166 26.14 -0.65 -9.81
N GLY A 167 26.38 -1.05 -8.56
CA GLY A 167 26.28 -0.19 -7.38
C GLY A 167 24.84 0.20 -6.98
N LYS A 168 23.81 -0.35 -7.65
CA LYS A 168 22.40 -0.08 -7.32
C LYS A 168 21.78 -1.30 -6.64
N SER A 169 21.27 -1.13 -5.43
CA SER A 169 20.59 -2.19 -4.67
C SER A 169 19.47 -2.86 -5.47
N LEU A 170 19.32 -4.18 -5.31
CA LEU A 170 18.17 -4.93 -5.78
C LEU A 170 16.98 -4.74 -4.82
N TYR A 171 15.77 -4.72 -5.38
CA TYR A 171 14.52 -4.50 -4.65
C TYR A 171 13.49 -5.59 -5.01
N SER A 172 13.80 -6.84 -4.67
CA SER A 172 13.02 -7.99 -5.13
C SER A 172 11.54 -7.99 -4.70
N THR A 173 11.24 -7.50 -3.49
CA THR A 173 9.86 -7.34 -3.02
C THR A 173 9.09 -6.24 -3.79
N ALA A 174 9.77 -5.14 -4.14
CA ALA A 174 9.16 -4.01 -4.82
C ALA A 174 9.16 -4.15 -6.35
N VAL A 175 10.11 -4.89 -6.91
CA VAL A 175 10.32 -5.05 -8.35
C VAL A 175 10.47 -6.55 -8.66
N PRO A 176 9.39 -7.22 -9.05
CA PRO A 176 9.48 -8.61 -9.46
C PRO A 176 10.52 -8.80 -10.58
N ASN A 177 11.34 -9.85 -10.46
CA ASN A 177 12.40 -10.18 -11.41
C ASN A 177 13.45 -9.05 -11.62
N ASP A 178 13.73 -8.22 -10.58
CA ASP A 178 14.66 -7.08 -10.71
C ASP A 178 16.03 -7.52 -11.25
N LEU A 179 16.58 -8.63 -10.77
CA LEU A 179 17.84 -9.16 -11.27
C LEU A 179 17.76 -9.49 -12.77
N ALA A 180 16.74 -10.22 -13.21
CA ALA A 180 16.57 -10.59 -14.62
C ALA A 180 16.39 -9.36 -15.52
N ASN A 181 15.63 -8.36 -15.07
CA ASN A 181 15.45 -7.10 -15.79
C ASN A 181 16.76 -6.31 -15.94
N ARG A 182 17.71 -6.47 -15.00
CA ARG A 182 19.03 -5.81 -15.08
C ARG A 182 19.98 -6.58 -15.96
N ILE A 183 19.96 -7.92 -15.91
CA ILE A 183 20.77 -8.78 -16.78
C ILE A 183 20.50 -8.45 -18.26
N GLN A 184 19.24 -8.27 -18.65
CA GLN A 184 18.83 -7.96 -20.03
C GLN A 184 19.45 -6.66 -20.59
N LYS A 185 19.95 -5.77 -19.73
CA LYS A 185 20.58 -4.49 -20.15
C LYS A 185 22.08 -4.61 -20.43
N HIS A 186 22.66 -5.78 -20.20
CA HIS A 186 24.08 -6.03 -20.36
C HIS A 186 24.30 -7.10 -21.40
N SER A 187 25.38 -6.98 -22.18
CA SER A 187 25.71 -7.94 -23.24
C SER A 187 26.64 -9.04 -22.78
N ASP A 188 27.73 -8.70 -22.05
CA ASP A 188 28.83 -9.63 -21.82
C ASP A 188 29.23 -9.74 -20.34
N LYS A 189 29.18 -8.65 -19.61
CA LYS A 189 29.59 -8.58 -18.19
C LYS A 189 28.85 -7.51 -17.42
N MET A 190 28.75 -7.68 -16.11
CA MET A 190 28.19 -6.69 -15.19
C MET A 190 28.89 -6.74 -13.84
N ASN A 191 28.86 -5.63 -13.11
CA ASN A 191 29.34 -5.58 -11.74
C ASN A 191 28.21 -5.95 -10.79
N VAL A 192 28.46 -6.84 -9.86
CA VAL A 192 27.50 -7.18 -8.81
C VAL A 192 28.13 -7.06 -7.44
N THR A 193 27.33 -6.64 -6.49
CA THR A 193 27.67 -6.70 -5.07
C THR A 193 27.01 -7.93 -4.48
N ILE A 194 27.83 -8.79 -3.89
CA ILE A 194 27.39 -10.03 -3.24
C ILE A 194 27.69 -10.02 -1.76
N ILE A 195 27.02 -10.89 -1.02
CA ILE A 195 27.41 -11.32 0.32
C ILE A 195 27.91 -12.76 0.18
N ARG A 196 29.17 -12.98 0.52
CA ARG A 196 29.82 -14.28 0.56
C ARG A 196 30.42 -14.46 1.96
N ASP A 197 30.07 -15.54 2.65
CA ASP A 197 30.52 -15.85 4.03
C ASP A 197 30.27 -14.71 5.05
N GLY A 198 29.25 -13.90 4.80
CA GLY A 198 28.88 -12.73 5.62
C GLY A 198 29.54 -11.42 5.21
N ASP A 199 30.54 -11.47 4.32
CA ASP A 199 31.29 -10.30 3.85
C ASP A 199 30.68 -9.74 2.54
N LYS A 200 30.64 -8.42 2.45
CA LYS A 200 30.20 -7.72 1.24
C LYS A 200 31.38 -7.56 0.27
N GLN A 201 31.17 -8.02 -0.97
CA GLN A 201 32.19 -8.00 -2.02
C GLN A 201 31.61 -7.50 -3.34
N ASP A 202 32.40 -6.71 -4.07
CA ASP A 202 32.04 -6.31 -5.45
C ASP A 202 32.84 -7.19 -6.41
N ILE A 203 32.13 -7.87 -7.30
CA ILE A 203 32.76 -8.78 -8.28
C ILE A 203 32.20 -8.47 -9.68
N VAL A 204 33.02 -8.78 -10.70
CA VAL A 204 32.58 -8.78 -12.09
C VAL A 204 32.09 -10.17 -12.43
N ILE A 205 30.91 -10.26 -12.98
CA ILE A 205 30.31 -11.51 -13.46
C ILE A 205 30.10 -11.46 -14.97
N TYR A 206 30.05 -12.62 -15.58
CA TYR A 206 29.94 -12.77 -17.03
C TYR A 206 28.51 -13.17 -17.44
N ILE A 207 28.13 -12.79 -18.66
CA ILE A 207 26.88 -13.15 -19.32
C ILE A 207 27.26 -13.90 -20.59
N GLY A 208 26.82 -15.13 -20.73
CA GLY A 208 27.18 -15.98 -21.85
C GLY A 208 26.14 -17.05 -22.13
N ASP A 209 26.43 -17.86 -23.14
CA ASP A 209 25.62 -18.99 -23.50
C ASP A 209 26.07 -20.23 -22.71
N TYR A 210 25.12 -20.97 -22.16
CA TYR A 210 25.34 -22.14 -21.32
C TYR A 210 24.22 -23.16 -21.50
N LEU A 211 24.50 -24.43 -21.22
CA LEU A 211 23.52 -25.48 -21.21
C LEU A 211 22.84 -25.56 -19.84
N SER A 212 21.54 -25.49 -19.83
CA SER A 212 20.70 -25.65 -18.64
C SER A 212 19.69 -26.77 -18.83
N THR A 213 19.01 -27.15 -17.75
CA THR A 213 17.94 -28.18 -17.81
C THR A 213 16.61 -27.53 -17.47
N ASN A 214 15.61 -27.73 -18.33
CA ASN A 214 14.26 -27.26 -18.07
C ASN A 214 13.51 -28.16 -17.06
N ALA A 215 12.30 -27.79 -16.70
CA ALA A 215 11.45 -28.53 -15.76
C ALA A 215 11.11 -29.96 -16.24
N GLU A 216 11.27 -30.26 -17.53
CA GLU A 216 11.04 -31.56 -18.16
C GLU A 216 12.32 -32.40 -18.27
N ASN A 217 13.42 -31.99 -17.60
CA ASN A 217 14.76 -32.60 -17.69
C ASN A 217 15.38 -32.60 -19.10
N GLN A 218 14.96 -31.70 -19.98
CA GLN A 218 15.58 -31.52 -21.29
C GLN A 218 16.70 -30.49 -21.20
N VAL A 219 17.81 -30.79 -21.87
CA VAL A 219 18.92 -29.83 -21.99
C VAL A 219 18.53 -28.76 -23.00
N ILE A 220 18.60 -27.50 -22.58
CA ILE A 220 18.31 -26.32 -23.40
C ILE A 220 19.50 -25.36 -23.35
N GLU A 221 19.78 -24.74 -24.50
CA GLU A 221 20.69 -23.60 -24.58
C GLU A 221 20.03 -22.36 -23.96
N SER A 222 20.73 -21.69 -23.09
CA SER A 222 20.24 -20.49 -22.40
C SER A 222 21.35 -19.43 -22.41
N ARG A 223 20.95 -18.16 -22.49
CA ARG A 223 21.87 -17.03 -22.34
C ARG A 223 21.57 -16.27 -21.06
N GLY A 224 22.60 -16.04 -20.25
CA GLY A 224 22.45 -15.37 -18.97
C GLY A 224 23.68 -15.48 -18.09
N LEU A 225 23.47 -15.49 -16.78
CA LEU A 225 24.55 -15.57 -15.78
C LEU A 225 25.11 -16.99 -15.58
N GLY A 226 24.53 -18.02 -16.22
CA GLY A 226 24.94 -19.40 -15.96
C GLY A 226 24.77 -19.82 -14.50
N ILE A 227 23.68 -19.42 -13.85
CA ILE A 227 23.37 -19.76 -12.47
C ILE A 227 21.92 -20.21 -12.30
N SER A 228 21.70 -21.08 -11.34
CA SER A 228 20.37 -21.32 -10.77
C SER A 228 20.27 -20.53 -9.47
N ILE A 229 19.12 -19.90 -9.22
CA ILE A 229 18.90 -19.06 -8.03
C ILE A 229 17.69 -19.54 -7.23
N THR A 230 17.76 -19.32 -5.94
CA THR A 230 16.61 -19.25 -5.02
C THR A 230 16.53 -17.86 -4.43
N TYR A 231 15.58 -17.64 -3.55
CA TYR A 231 15.46 -16.37 -2.83
C TYR A 231 15.63 -16.63 -1.33
N GLU A 232 16.48 -15.82 -0.70
CA GLU A 232 16.72 -15.85 0.74
C GLU A 232 16.50 -14.48 1.35
N GLU A 233 16.02 -14.44 2.59
CA GLU A 233 15.78 -13.20 3.33
C GLU A 233 17.11 -12.60 3.78
N TYR A 234 17.35 -11.36 3.39
CA TYR A 234 18.50 -10.60 3.84
C TYR A 234 18.07 -9.31 4.52
N ARG A 235 18.47 -9.13 5.78
CA ARG A 235 18.11 -7.97 6.60
C ARG A 235 19.06 -6.81 6.35
N PHE A 236 18.50 -5.63 6.28
CA PHE A 236 19.24 -4.41 6.01
C PHE A 236 19.27 -3.50 7.25
N GLY A 237 20.28 -2.62 7.32
CA GLY A 237 20.32 -1.56 8.33
C GLY A 237 19.22 -0.51 8.12
N PHE A 238 19.04 0.37 9.11
CA PHE A 238 17.95 1.37 9.13
C PHE A 238 17.90 2.23 7.85
N ILE A 239 19.02 2.81 7.43
CA ILE A 239 19.05 3.72 6.27
C ILE A 239 18.64 3.01 4.98
N GLU A 240 19.13 1.79 4.76
CA GLU A 240 18.78 1.02 3.58
C GLU A 240 17.33 0.54 3.62
N SER A 241 16.84 0.12 4.79
CA SER A 241 15.42 -0.24 5.00
C SER A 241 14.50 0.94 4.76
N LEU A 242 14.89 2.15 5.19
CA LEU A 242 14.16 3.38 4.88
C LEU A 242 14.14 3.64 3.36
N GLY A 243 15.26 3.51 2.68
CA GLY A 243 15.33 3.62 1.22
C GLY A 243 14.43 2.60 0.51
N ARG A 244 14.43 1.33 0.97
CA ARG A 244 13.58 0.25 0.46
C ARG A 244 12.09 0.56 0.65
N SER A 245 11.70 1.13 1.78
CA SER A 245 10.30 1.50 2.03
C SER A 245 9.82 2.57 1.04
N PHE A 246 10.63 3.58 0.73
CA PHE A 246 10.31 4.55 -0.31
C PHE A 246 10.18 3.91 -1.69
N VAL A 247 11.15 3.07 -2.08
CA VAL A 247 11.09 2.37 -3.37
C VAL A 247 9.83 1.50 -3.47
N PHE A 248 9.50 0.74 -2.43
CA PHE A 248 8.30 -0.08 -2.37
C PHE A 248 7.02 0.75 -2.56
N ILE A 249 6.88 1.84 -1.81
CA ILE A 249 5.72 2.72 -1.88
C ILE A 249 5.62 3.38 -3.27
N PHE A 250 6.72 3.90 -3.83
CA PHE A 250 6.71 4.50 -5.17
C PHE A 250 6.38 3.48 -6.28
N LYS A 251 6.85 2.23 -6.15
CA LYS A 251 6.48 1.16 -7.08
C LYS A 251 5.01 0.78 -6.95
N LEU A 252 4.48 0.73 -5.73
CA LEU A 252 3.06 0.50 -5.49
C LEU A 252 2.21 1.62 -6.13
N PHE A 253 2.62 2.90 -6.01
CA PHE A 253 2.01 4.02 -6.75
C PHE A 253 1.99 3.74 -8.26
N GLY A 254 3.15 3.42 -8.84
CA GLY A 254 3.26 3.10 -10.26
C GLY A 254 2.32 1.98 -10.69
N THR A 255 2.25 0.90 -9.90
CA THR A 255 1.36 -0.24 -10.18
C THR A 255 -0.11 0.17 -10.16
N ILE A 256 -0.55 0.96 -9.17
CA ILE A 256 -1.93 1.43 -9.10
C ILE A 256 -2.29 2.27 -10.34
N PHE A 257 -1.44 3.24 -10.70
CA PHE A 257 -1.70 4.08 -11.87
C PHE A 257 -1.67 3.31 -13.19
N THR A 258 -0.74 2.34 -13.34
CA THR A 258 -0.70 1.49 -14.53
C THR A 258 -1.92 0.59 -14.61
N SER A 259 -2.41 0.04 -13.48
CA SER A 259 -3.64 -0.76 -13.43
C SER A 259 -4.88 0.07 -13.81
N ILE A 260 -5.00 1.30 -13.27
CA ILE A 260 -6.08 2.22 -13.65
C ILE A 260 -6.00 2.55 -15.14
N GLY A 261 -4.80 2.83 -15.66
CA GLY A 261 -4.59 3.08 -17.09
C GLY A 261 -4.98 1.88 -17.97
N ALA A 262 -4.62 0.67 -17.55
CA ALA A 262 -4.97 -0.56 -18.25
C ALA A 262 -6.49 -0.82 -18.28
N VAL A 263 -7.19 -0.50 -17.20
CA VAL A 263 -8.67 -0.55 -17.15
C VAL A 263 -9.29 0.48 -18.12
N ILE A 264 -8.79 1.72 -18.10
CA ILE A 264 -9.31 2.79 -18.98
C ILE A 264 -9.10 2.45 -20.46
N THR A 265 -7.96 1.82 -20.81
CA THR A 265 -7.64 1.41 -22.19
C THR A 265 -8.30 0.08 -22.58
N GLY A 266 -8.97 -0.61 -21.67
CA GLY A 266 -9.58 -1.92 -21.91
C GLY A 266 -8.57 -3.08 -22.01
N ALA A 267 -7.30 -2.84 -21.65
CA ALA A 267 -6.25 -3.87 -21.65
C ALA A 267 -6.41 -4.88 -20.49
N LEU A 268 -7.08 -4.48 -19.42
CA LEU A 268 -7.45 -5.33 -18.28
C LEU A 268 -8.93 -5.15 -17.96
N GLY A 269 -9.59 -6.24 -17.60
CA GLY A 269 -10.93 -6.19 -17.04
C GLY A 269 -10.94 -5.49 -15.66
N VAL A 270 -12.01 -4.77 -15.33
CA VAL A 270 -12.14 -4.08 -14.03
C VAL A 270 -12.00 -5.06 -12.87
N GLY A 271 -12.57 -6.28 -13.00
CA GLY A 271 -12.48 -7.34 -11.99
C GLY A 271 -11.08 -7.95 -11.84
N GLU A 272 -10.24 -7.88 -12.89
CA GLU A 272 -8.85 -8.36 -12.84
C GLU A 272 -7.91 -7.34 -12.19
N ALA A 273 -8.20 -6.05 -12.40
CA ALA A 273 -7.37 -4.96 -11.91
C ALA A 273 -7.71 -4.53 -10.47
N MET A 274 -8.95 -4.74 -10.04
CA MET A 274 -9.49 -4.24 -8.77
C MET A 274 -10.25 -5.36 -8.04
N GLY A 275 -10.01 -5.48 -6.74
CA GLY A 275 -10.81 -6.30 -5.83
C GLY A 275 -11.80 -5.45 -5.05
N GLY A 276 -12.94 -6.05 -4.65
CA GLY A 276 -13.89 -5.40 -3.75
C GLY A 276 -13.44 -5.47 -2.28
N THR A 277 -14.32 -5.02 -1.38
CA THR A 277 -14.04 -4.98 0.06
C THR A 277 -13.85 -6.38 0.66
N VAL A 278 -14.64 -7.33 0.24
CA VAL A 278 -14.53 -8.73 0.70
C VAL A 278 -13.23 -9.35 0.21
N THR A 279 -12.86 -9.11 -1.04
CA THR A 279 -11.58 -9.56 -1.61
C THR A 279 -10.39 -9.01 -0.82
N ALA A 280 -10.42 -7.72 -0.44
CA ALA A 280 -9.37 -7.10 0.38
C ALA A 280 -9.26 -7.78 1.76
N ILE A 281 -10.39 -8.02 2.45
CA ILE A 281 -10.42 -8.73 3.73
C ILE A 281 -9.86 -10.15 3.59
N GLN A 282 -10.22 -10.86 2.53
CA GLN A 282 -9.71 -12.22 2.26
C GLN A 282 -8.20 -12.21 2.02
N GLN A 283 -7.67 -11.27 1.25
CA GLN A 283 -6.22 -11.14 1.01
C GLN A 283 -5.46 -10.87 2.31
N ILE A 284 -5.94 -9.96 3.16
CA ILE A 284 -5.33 -9.71 4.47
C ILE A 284 -5.39 -10.97 5.33
N ALA A 285 -6.52 -11.65 5.36
CA ALA A 285 -6.70 -12.88 6.13
C ALA A 285 -5.76 -14.00 5.64
N MET A 286 -5.56 -14.14 4.33
CA MET A 286 -4.60 -15.11 3.77
C MET A 286 -3.16 -14.76 4.16
N VAL A 287 -2.75 -13.50 4.01
CA VAL A 287 -1.40 -13.07 4.33
C VAL A 287 -1.14 -13.13 5.83
N SER A 288 -2.17 -12.95 6.68
CA SER A 288 -2.05 -13.07 8.13
C SER A 288 -1.76 -14.51 8.61
N GLN A 289 -2.03 -15.52 7.77
CA GLN A 289 -1.65 -16.91 8.07
C GLN A 289 -0.13 -17.12 8.12
N ILE A 290 0.65 -16.24 7.49
CA ILE A 290 2.13 -16.23 7.58
C ILE A 290 2.60 -15.68 8.93
N GLY A 291 1.67 -15.31 9.81
CA GLY A 291 1.95 -14.75 11.14
C GLY A 291 2.14 -13.24 11.11
N PHE A 292 2.82 -12.70 12.13
CA PHE A 292 2.98 -11.26 12.32
C PHE A 292 3.69 -10.57 11.14
N ARG A 293 4.60 -11.27 10.47
CA ARG A 293 5.23 -10.79 9.23
C ARG A 293 4.20 -10.43 8.16
N GLY A 294 3.25 -11.35 7.90
CA GLY A 294 2.20 -11.14 6.91
C GLY A 294 1.29 -9.97 7.27
N VAL A 295 0.89 -9.90 8.54
CA VAL A 295 0.07 -8.80 9.07
C VAL A 295 0.77 -7.45 8.87
N LEU A 296 2.05 -7.35 9.26
CA LEU A 296 2.82 -6.12 9.13
C LEU A 296 2.95 -5.69 7.67
N PHE A 297 3.25 -6.63 6.75
CA PHE A 297 3.32 -6.36 5.31
C PHE A 297 1.98 -5.87 4.76
N ALA A 298 0.88 -6.53 5.12
CA ALA A 298 -0.45 -6.14 4.69
C ALA A 298 -0.80 -4.72 5.15
N VAL A 299 -0.52 -4.37 6.41
CA VAL A 299 -0.78 -3.03 6.95
C VAL A 299 0.06 -1.97 6.23
N CYS A 300 1.34 -2.25 5.94
CA CYS A 300 2.19 -1.35 5.15
C CYS A 300 1.59 -1.07 3.76
N ALA A 301 1.29 -2.14 3.01
CA ALA A 301 0.77 -2.03 1.65
C ALA A 301 -0.59 -1.34 1.59
N LEU A 302 -1.49 -1.69 2.51
CA LEU A 302 -2.82 -1.09 2.58
C LEU A 302 -2.79 0.37 3.02
N SER A 303 -1.92 0.73 3.99
CA SER A 303 -1.77 2.13 4.41
C SER A 303 -1.32 3.01 3.24
N ALA A 304 -0.33 2.54 2.46
CA ALA A 304 0.09 3.23 1.24
C ALA A 304 -1.05 3.29 0.19
N ASN A 305 -1.77 2.19 -0.02
CA ASN A 305 -2.89 2.15 -0.98
C ASN A 305 -4.00 3.13 -0.59
N ILE A 306 -4.43 3.15 0.68
CA ILE A 306 -5.46 4.08 1.18
C ILE A 306 -4.99 5.53 1.02
N ALA A 307 -3.70 5.83 1.29
CA ALA A 307 -3.15 7.16 1.08
C ALA A 307 -3.26 7.60 -0.37
N ILE A 308 -2.89 6.73 -1.31
CA ILE A 308 -2.95 7.02 -2.75
C ILE A 308 -4.39 7.22 -3.21
N MET A 309 -5.27 6.28 -2.86
CA MET A 309 -6.67 6.32 -3.28
C MET A 309 -7.36 7.59 -2.77
N ASN A 310 -7.13 7.98 -1.50
CA ASN A 310 -7.73 9.18 -0.93
C ASN A 310 -7.20 10.49 -1.54
N LEU A 311 -6.05 10.49 -2.22
CA LEU A 311 -5.56 11.65 -2.96
C LEU A 311 -6.11 11.75 -4.38
N LEU A 312 -6.78 10.71 -4.90
CA LEU A 312 -7.41 10.77 -6.22
C LEU A 312 -8.59 11.74 -6.21
N PRO A 313 -8.84 12.46 -7.32
CA PRO A 313 -9.93 13.42 -7.45
C PRO A 313 -11.29 12.69 -7.67
N ILE A 314 -11.57 11.69 -6.86
CA ILE A 314 -12.79 10.89 -6.95
C ILE A 314 -13.78 11.41 -5.89
N PRO A 315 -15.03 11.75 -6.26
CA PRO A 315 -16.06 12.15 -5.29
C PRO A 315 -16.18 11.12 -4.17
N ALA A 316 -16.41 11.60 -2.95
CA ALA A 316 -16.38 10.90 -1.67
C ALA A 316 -15.02 10.68 -1.05
N LEU A 317 -13.90 10.97 -1.73
CA LEU A 317 -12.54 10.92 -1.20
C LEU A 317 -11.99 12.33 -0.95
N ASP A 318 -10.98 12.45 -0.10
CA ASP A 318 -10.36 13.75 0.27
C ASP A 318 -9.80 14.51 -0.93
N GLY A 319 -9.28 13.79 -1.92
CA GLY A 319 -8.76 14.38 -3.16
C GLY A 319 -9.80 15.21 -3.91
N ALA A 320 -11.08 14.84 -3.87
CA ALA A 320 -12.15 15.65 -4.45
C ALA A 320 -12.37 16.95 -3.64
N HIS A 321 -12.33 16.91 -2.31
CA HIS A 321 -12.38 18.11 -1.48
C HIS A 321 -11.19 19.05 -1.73
N VAL A 322 -9.99 18.50 -1.97
CA VAL A 322 -8.81 19.29 -2.40
C VAL A 322 -9.10 20.00 -3.73
N VAL A 323 -9.65 19.29 -4.72
CA VAL A 323 -9.98 19.88 -6.03
C VAL A 323 -11.04 20.97 -5.89
N PHE A 324 -12.15 20.72 -5.20
CA PHE A 324 -13.20 21.70 -5.00
C PHE A 324 -12.70 22.95 -4.27
N THR A 325 -11.93 22.75 -3.20
CA THR A 325 -11.34 23.87 -2.44
C THR A 325 -10.31 24.64 -3.28
N THR A 326 -9.57 23.98 -4.17
CA THR A 326 -8.65 24.64 -5.11
C THR A 326 -9.42 25.47 -6.13
N ILE A 327 -10.54 24.97 -6.67
CA ILE A 327 -11.41 25.74 -7.57
C ILE A 327 -11.99 26.97 -6.86
N GLU A 328 -12.45 26.84 -5.60
CA GLU A 328 -12.87 27.99 -4.79
C GLU A 328 -11.76 29.03 -4.66
N TRP A 329 -10.54 28.57 -4.36
CA TRP A 329 -9.39 29.44 -4.19
C TRP A 329 -9.04 30.24 -5.45
N VAL A 330 -9.01 29.57 -6.59
CA VAL A 330 -8.72 30.23 -7.88
C VAL A 330 -9.84 31.18 -8.31
N ARG A 331 -11.09 30.80 -8.08
CA ARG A 331 -12.27 31.65 -8.41
C ARG A 331 -12.48 32.82 -7.45
N GLY A 332 -11.93 32.76 -6.24
CA GLY A 332 -12.15 33.74 -5.17
C GLY A 332 -13.60 33.77 -4.64
N LYS A 333 -14.40 32.75 -4.94
CA LYS A 333 -15.81 32.63 -4.52
C LYS A 333 -16.09 31.19 -4.09
N PRO A 334 -16.89 30.97 -3.02
CA PRO A 334 -17.26 29.63 -2.58
C PRO A 334 -18.04 28.89 -3.67
N LEU A 335 -17.92 27.56 -3.67
CA LEU A 335 -18.76 26.68 -4.46
C LEU A 335 -20.10 26.44 -3.72
N ASN A 336 -21.14 26.13 -4.48
CA ASN A 336 -22.43 25.78 -3.89
C ASN A 336 -22.34 24.46 -3.12
N ARG A 337 -22.47 24.52 -1.79
CA ARG A 337 -22.34 23.38 -0.88
C ARG A 337 -23.36 22.27 -1.15
N LYS A 338 -24.58 22.62 -1.57
CA LYS A 338 -25.60 21.62 -1.92
C LYS A 338 -25.14 20.79 -3.13
N VAL A 339 -24.54 21.44 -4.14
CA VAL A 339 -24.01 20.74 -5.32
C VAL A 339 -22.82 19.86 -4.95
N GLU A 340 -21.89 20.39 -4.15
CA GLU A 340 -20.73 19.64 -3.65
C GLU A 340 -21.17 18.38 -2.89
N ASN A 341 -22.09 18.52 -1.93
CA ASN A 341 -22.63 17.40 -1.15
C ASN A 341 -23.36 16.36 -2.02
N ILE A 342 -24.11 16.80 -3.03
CA ILE A 342 -24.77 15.88 -3.97
C ILE A 342 -23.71 15.08 -4.76
N ILE A 343 -22.67 15.74 -5.28
CA ILE A 343 -21.60 15.08 -6.02
C ILE A 343 -20.90 14.03 -5.12
N HIS A 344 -20.58 14.39 -3.88
CA HIS A 344 -19.96 13.46 -2.93
C HIS A 344 -20.89 12.29 -2.59
N THR A 345 -22.19 12.54 -2.38
CA THR A 345 -23.17 11.48 -2.09
C THR A 345 -23.31 10.51 -3.26
N ILE A 346 -23.42 11.03 -4.49
CA ILE A 346 -23.47 10.18 -5.69
C ILE A 346 -22.18 9.38 -5.83
N GLY A 347 -21.01 10.02 -5.65
CA GLY A 347 -19.72 9.34 -5.68
C GLY A 347 -19.62 8.22 -4.67
N LEU A 348 -20.09 8.45 -3.45
CA LEU A 348 -20.11 7.44 -2.40
C LEU A 348 -20.97 6.23 -2.78
N ILE A 349 -22.18 6.48 -3.30
CA ILE A 349 -23.07 5.42 -3.78
C ILE A 349 -22.43 4.64 -4.92
N CYS A 350 -21.79 5.33 -5.88
CA CYS A 350 -21.09 4.69 -6.99
C CYS A 350 -19.91 3.83 -6.51
N LEU A 351 -19.12 4.30 -5.55
CA LEU A 351 -18.02 3.53 -4.98
C LEU A 351 -18.49 2.28 -4.26
N PHE A 352 -19.57 2.37 -3.45
CA PHE A 352 -20.15 1.20 -2.80
C PHE A 352 -20.73 0.20 -3.81
N ALA A 353 -21.46 0.70 -4.82
CA ALA A 353 -22.00 -0.15 -5.89
C ALA A 353 -20.86 -0.86 -6.64
N LEU A 354 -19.78 -0.14 -6.99
CA LEU A 354 -18.62 -0.72 -7.66
C LEU A 354 -17.97 -1.79 -6.78
N ALA A 355 -17.77 -1.54 -5.48
CA ALA A 355 -17.18 -2.53 -4.57
C ALA A 355 -18.02 -3.82 -4.52
N ILE A 356 -19.34 -3.69 -4.43
CA ILE A 356 -20.25 -4.85 -4.43
C ILE A 356 -20.20 -5.60 -5.77
N ILE A 357 -20.21 -4.88 -6.89
CA ILE A 357 -20.12 -5.49 -8.23
C ILE A 357 -18.80 -6.28 -8.37
N LEU A 358 -17.66 -5.70 -7.94
CA LEU A 358 -16.36 -6.35 -7.98
C LEU A 358 -16.33 -7.61 -7.12
N ASP A 359 -16.89 -7.55 -5.91
CA ASP A 359 -16.99 -8.74 -5.05
C ASP A 359 -17.85 -9.83 -5.71
N VAL A 360 -19.00 -9.47 -6.30
CA VAL A 360 -19.87 -10.44 -7.01
C VAL A 360 -19.14 -11.05 -8.21
N VAL A 361 -18.49 -10.24 -9.05
CA VAL A 361 -17.71 -10.73 -10.20
C VAL A 361 -16.63 -11.70 -9.75
N HIS A 362 -15.91 -11.37 -8.68
CA HIS A 362 -14.84 -12.22 -8.14
C HIS A 362 -15.36 -13.56 -7.58
N PHE A 363 -16.59 -13.60 -7.08
CA PHE A 363 -17.21 -14.86 -6.58
C PHE A 363 -17.79 -15.73 -7.68
N VAL A 364 -18.16 -15.14 -8.83
CA VAL A 364 -18.80 -15.86 -9.97
C VAL A 364 -17.76 -16.31 -10.99
N SER A 365 -16.61 -15.65 -11.12
CA SER A 365 -15.47 -16.04 -11.97
C SER A 365 -14.61 -17.10 -11.28
#